data_37b1a85ef9b979dab6867f7288114e11
#
_entry.id   37b1a85ef9b979dab6867f7288114e11
#
_cell.length_a   1.000
_cell.length_b   1.000
_cell.length_c   1.000
_cell.angle_alpha   90.00
_cell.angle_beta   90.00
_cell.angle_gamma   90.00
#
_symmetry.space_group_name_H-M   'P 1'
#
loop_
_entity.id
_entity.type
_entity.pdbx_description
1 polymer ?
#
loop_
_entity_poly.entity_id
_entity_poly.type
_entity_poly.pdbx_seq_one_letter_code
_entity_poly.pdbx_strand_id
1 'polypeptide(L)'
;GVAGSLAIHERYLKQYRGITAATVTPQMLAKCKVLKERIVQQWSSGNDLKYLDSIPGVTPFLGATILAELQPLDRFQKIDQIIAFAGLDPSVKQTGGKPGNHGALSKRGSRTLRQALYLAAFGTFHHAFRPLYDAYRNRGLAHTEVLCILSRKILRIAVALLKKRRMFDPAYLDRT
;
A
#
# COMPACT_ATOMS: atom_id res chain seq x y z
N GLY A 1 17.67 -11.18 4.50
CA GLY A 1 18.14 -12.13 3.53
C GLY A 1 17.05 -12.66 2.61
N VAL A 2 17.47 -13.27 1.52
CA VAL A 2 16.61 -13.78 0.43
C VAL A 2 15.57 -14.80 0.91
N ALA A 3 15.86 -15.57 1.95
CA ALA A 3 14.95 -16.58 2.51
C ALA A 3 13.68 -15.98 3.15
N GLY A 4 13.78 -14.81 3.77
CA GLY A 4 12.61 -14.14 4.35
C GLY A 4 11.64 -13.61 3.28
N SER A 5 12.17 -13.14 2.16
CA SER A 5 11.37 -12.66 1.02
C SER A 5 10.61 -13.80 0.32
N LEU A 6 11.21 -14.98 0.24
CA LEU A 6 10.58 -16.18 -0.33
C LEU A 6 9.41 -16.68 0.54
N ALA A 7 9.58 -16.75 1.86
CA ALA A 7 8.53 -17.20 2.77
C ALA A 7 7.29 -16.26 2.75
N ILE A 8 7.50 -14.96 2.58
CA ILE A 8 6.41 -13.98 2.43
C ILE A 8 5.70 -14.17 1.09
N HIS A 9 6.45 -14.42 0.02
CA HIS A 9 5.90 -14.71 -1.31
C HIS A 9 5.08 -16.00 -1.30
N GLU A 10 5.54 -17.04 -0.60
CA GLU A 10 4.80 -18.30 -0.44
C GLU A 10 3.47 -18.14 0.32
N ARG A 11 3.46 -17.34 1.40
CA ARG A 11 2.20 -17.03 2.10
C ARG A 11 1.21 -16.27 1.21
N TYR A 12 1.70 -15.36 0.37
CA TYR A 12 0.87 -14.61 -0.58
C TYR A 12 0.33 -15.51 -1.69
N LEU A 13 1.16 -16.43 -2.21
CA LEU A 13 0.76 -17.37 -3.25
C LEU A 13 -0.27 -18.40 -2.74
N LYS A 14 -0.19 -18.83 -1.47
CA LYS A 14 -1.20 -19.68 -0.84
C LYS A 14 -2.58 -19.05 -0.73
N GLN A 15 -2.67 -17.72 -0.65
CA GLN A 15 -3.95 -16.99 -0.67
C GLN A 15 -4.57 -16.88 -2.07
N TYR A 16 -3.82 -17.11 -3.14
CA TYR A 16 -4.27 -17.05 -4.52
C TYR A 16 -4.47 -18.44 -5.11
N ARG A 17 -5.62 -19.07 -4.78
CA ARG A 17 -6.23 -20.21 -5.49
C ARG A 17 -5.23 -21.24 -6.06
N GLY A 18 -4.52 -21.94 -5.20
CA GLY A 18 -3.78 -23.13 -5.61
C GLY A 18 -2.47 -22.91 -6.39
N ILE A 19 -2.01 -21.64 -6.54
CA ILE A 19 -0.67 -21.38 -7.05
C ILE A 19 0.30 -21.62 -5.90
N THR A 20 0.96 -22.77 -5.90
CA THR A 20 2.03 -23.11 -4.96
C THR A 20 3.38 -22.63 -5.51
N ALA A 21 4.38 -22.46 -4.65
CA ALA A 21 5.76 -22.16 -5.08
C ALA A 21 6.28 -23.18 -6.11
N ALA A 22 5.80 -24.42 -6.06
CA ALA A 22 6.13 -25.46 -7.01
C ALA A 22 5.56 -25.24 -8.43
N THR A 23 4.51 -24.39 -8.58
CA THR A 23 3.90 -24.09 -9.89
C THR A 23 4.50 -22.85 -10.55
N VAL A 24 5.35 -22.08 -9.84
CA VAL A 24 6.00 -20.90 -10.39
C VAL A 24 7.31 -21.31 -11.08
N THR A 25 7.29 -21.36 -12.40
CA THR A 25 8.50 -21.69 -13.17
C THR A 25 9.48 -20.50 -13.22
N PRO A 26 10.79 -20.74 -13.39
CA PRO A 26 11.77 -19.68 -13.61
C PRO A 26 11.41 -18.74 -14.76
N GLN A 27 10.77 -19.26 -15.81
CA GLN A 27 10.29 -18.49 -16.96
C GLN A 27 9.16 -17.53 -16.58
N MET A 28 8.24 -17.94 -15.69
CA MET A 28 7.18 -17.05 -15.18
C MET A 28 7.77 -15.92 -14.35
N LEU A 29 8.76 -16.20 -13.50
CA LEU A 29 9.48 -15.20 -12.72
C LEU A 29 10.20 -14.19 -13.63
N ALA A 30 10.89 -14.67 -14.67
CA ALA A 30 11.55 -13.80 -15.63
C ALA A 30 10.54 -12.89 -16.38
N LYS A 31 9.42 -13.43 -16.84
CA LYS A 31 8.35 -12.63 -17.46
C LYS A 31 7.78 -11.59 -16.50
N CYS A 32 7.54 -11.96 -15.24
CA CYS A 32 7.07 -11.01 -14.23
C CYS A 32 8.08 -9.88 -13.99
N LYS A 33 9.38 -10.18 -13.98
CA LYS A 33 10.44 -9.18 -13.83
C LYS A 33 10.42 -8.19 -15.00
N VAL A 34 10.39 -8.68 -16.23
CA VAL A 34 10.32 -7.83 -17.44
C VAL A 34 9.06 -6.96 -17.45
N LEU A 35 7.90 -7.51 -17.07
CA LEU A 35 6.66 -6.73 -16.99
C LEU A 35 6.74 -5.64 -15.93
N LYS A 36 7.32 -5.92 -14.77
CA LYS A 36 7.55 -4.91 -13.71
C LYS A 36 8.44 -3.78 -14.22
N GLU A 37 9.55 -4.11 -14.88
CA GLU A 37 10.47 -3.13 -15.44
C GLU A 37 9.78 -2.24 -16.49
N ARG A 38 8.97 -2.83 -17.39
CA ARG A 38 8.19 -2.07 -18.38
C ARG A 38 7.18 -1.11 -17.73
N ILE A 39 6.47 -1.56 -16.69
CA ILE A 39 5.54 -0.70 -15.94
C ILE A 39 6.29 0.48 -15.33
N VAL A 40 7.42 0.21 -14.67
CA VAL A 40 8.25 1.28 -14.08
C VAL A 40 8.72 2.25 -15.17
N GLN A 41 9.23 1.76 -16.29
CA GLN A 41 9.68 2.62 -17.40
C GLN A 41 8.56 3.49 -17.96
N GLN A 42 7.37 2.93 -18.17
CA GLN A 42 6.22 3.67 -18.68
C GLN A 42 5.82 4.83 -17.78
N TRP A 43 5.89 4.65 -16.46
CA TRP A 43 5.51 5.68 -15.48
C TRP A 43 6.67 6.57 -15.05
N SER A 44 7.92 6.19 -15.32
CA SER A 44 9.11 7.00 -15.03
C SER A 44 9.26 8.20 -15.98
N SER A 45 8.66 8.15 -17.17
CA SER A 45 8.67 9.27 -18.12
C SER A 45 7.86 10.49 -17.64
N GLY A 46 6.88 10.28 -16.74
CA GLY A 46 6.25 11.36 -16.01
C GLY A 46 6.95 11.56 -14.66
N ASN A 47 7.47 12.73 -14.41
CA ASN A 47 8.28 13.13 -13.24
C ASN A 47 7.63 12.85 -11.86
N ASP A 48 6.42 12.27 -11.81
CA ASP A 48 5.63 12.06 -10.59
C ASP A 48 6.05 10.82 -9.80
N LEU A 49 6.61 9.79 -10.47
CA LEU A 49 7.05 8.56 -9.79
C LEU A 49 8.12 8.83 -8.74
N LYS A 50 9.04 9.78 -8.99
CA LYS A 50 10.10 10.15 -8.04
C LYS A 50 9.58 10.55 -6.66
N TYR A 51 8.38 11.15 -6.60
CA TYR A 51 7.79 11.56 -5.33
C TYR A 51 7.35 10.34 -4.50
N LEU A 52 6.85 9.30 -5.14
CA LEU A 52 6.46 8.07 -4.47
C LEU A 52 7.67 7.20 -4.10
N ASP A 53 8.69 7.15 -4.96
CA ASP A 53 9.95 6.44 -4.69
C ASP A 53 10.73 7.05 -3.53
N SER A 54 10.48 8.33 -3.21
CA SER A 54 11.09 8.98 -2.05
C SER A 54 10.58 8.47 -0.71
N ILE A 55 9.45 7.76 -0.67
CA ILE A 55 8.90 7.18 0.56
C ILE A 55 9.74 5.94 0.93
N PRO A 56 10.44 5.94 2.09
CA PRO A 56 11.32 4.84 2.47
C PRO A 56 10.56 3.51 2.55
N GLY A 57 11.01 2.50 1.82
CA GLY A 57 10.38 1.17 1.76
C GLY A 57 9.31 1.00 0.67
N VAL A 58 8.96 2.06 -0.05
CA VAL A 58 8.17 1.95 -1.28
C VAL A 58 9.12 1.66 -2.44
N THR A 59 8.92 0.52 -3.10
CA THR A 59 9.71 0.17 -4.28
C THR A 59 9.21 0.91 -5.53
N PRO A 60 10.04 1.15 -6.56
CA PRO A 60 9.60 1.79 -7.81
C PRO A 60 8.38 1.12 -8.44
N PHE A 61 8.28 -0.21 -8.35
CA PHE A 61 7.12 -0.94 -8.85
C PHE A 61 5.84 -0.63 -8.07
N LEU A 62 5.92 -0.54 -6.73
CA LEU A 62 4.77 -0.17 -5.90
C LEU A 62 4.38 1.29 -6.14
N GLY A 63 5.37 2.18 -6.24
CA GLY A 63 5.16 3.58 -6.60
C GLY A 63 4.45 3.73 -7.94
N ALA A 64 4.93 3.05 -8.98
CA ALA A 64 4.31 3.05 -10.31
C ALA A 64 2.87 2.49 -10.26
N THR A 65 2.64 1.41 -9.51
CA THR A 65 1.30 0.82 -9.37
C THR A 65 0.33 1.78 -8.66
N ILE A 66 0.78 2.42 -7.57
CA ILE A 66 -0.02 3.42 -6.84
C ILE A 66 -0.32 4.61 -7.75
N LEU A 67 0.68 5.09 -8.50
CA LEU A 67 0.52 6.21 -9.43
C LEU A 67 -0.49 5.89 -10.53
N ALA A 68 -0.37 4.72 -11.17
CA ALA A 68 -1.28 4.26 -12.21
C ALA A 68 -2.74 4.19 -11.75
N GLU A 69 -2.97 3.70 -10.53
CA GLU A 69 -4.31 3.59 -9.95
C GLU A 69 -4.90 4.96 -9.51
N LEU A 70 -4.05 5.91 -9.14
CA LEU A 70 -4.48 7.22 -8.68
C LEU A 70 -4.73 8.22 -9.81
N GLN A 71 -4.08 8.06 -10.96
CA GLN A 71 -4.22 8.98 -12.10
C GLN A 71 -5.56 8.79 -12.83
N PRO A 72 -6.16 9.89 -13.33
CA PRO A 72 -5.86 11.27 -13.02
C PRO A 72 -6.35 11.67 -11.61
N LEU A 73 -5.50 12.36 -10.83
CA LEU A 73 -5.83 12.74 -9.45
C LEU A 73 -7.03 13.69 -9.34
N ASP A 74 -7.28 14.47 -10.38
CA ASP A 74 -8.34 15.49 -10.41
C ASP A 74 -9.75 14.90 -10.37
N ARG A 75 -9.89 13.58 -10.64
CA ARG A 75 -11.17 12.88 -10.48
C ARG A 75 -11.63 12.78 -9.03
N PHE A 76 -10.72 13.05 -8.07
CA PHE A 76 -11.02 12.99 -6.64
C PHE A 76 -11.01 14.40 -6.04
N GLN A 77 -12.14 14.84 -5.54
CA GLN A 77 -12.27 16.15 -4.88
C GLN A 77 -11.74 16.12 -3.45
N LYS A 78 -11.91 14.99 -2.74
CA LYS A 78 -11.54 14.82 -1.32
C LYS A 78 -10.72 13.57 -1.11
N ILE A 79 -9.86 13.60 -0.08
CA ILE A 79 -9.03 12.46 0.28
C ILE A 79 -9.87 11.22 0.68
N ASP A 80 -11.04 11.43 1.26
CA ASP A 80 -11.90 10.33 1.69
C ASP A 80 -12.46 9.54 0.50
N GLN A 81 -12.65 10.18 -0.66
CA GLN A 81 -13.02 9.49 -1.90
C GLN A 81 -11.90 8.55 -2.37
N ILE A 82 -10.63 8.96 -2.19
CA ILE A 82 -9.46 8.14 -2.54
C ILE A 82 -9.34 6.97 -1.56
N ILE A 83 -9.59 7.18 -0.27
CA ILE A 83 -9.58 6.14 0.75
C ILE A 83 -10.68 5.11 0.46
N ALA A 84 -11.88 5.56 0.12
CA ALA A 84 -12.98 4.69 -0.29
C ALA A 84 -12.67 3.96 -1.60
N PHE A 85 -12.06 4.65 -2.58
CA PHE A 85 -11.60 4.04 -3.84
C PHE A 85 -10.55 2.95 -3.60
N ALA A 86 -9.68 3.09 -2.62
CA ALA A 86 -8.75 2.04 -2.20
C ALA A 86 -9.45 0.93 -1.38
N GLY A 87 -10.68 1.15 -0.92
CA GLY A 87 -11.41 0.23 -0.04
C GLY A 87 -10.75 0.09 1.34
N LEU A 88 -10.12 1.17 1.80
CA LEU A 88 -9.44 1.26 3.10
C LEU A 88 -10.30 1.98 4.16
N ASP A 89 -11.51 2.38 3.82
CA ASP A 89 -12.50 2.93 4.73
C ASP A 89 -13.03 1.84 5.69
N PRO A 90 -13.25 2.16 6.97
CA PRO A 90 -13.88 1.22 7.90
C PRO A 90 -15.34 0.99 7.49
N SER A 91 -15.78 -0.26 7.42
CA SER A 91 -17.21 -0.56 7.26
C SER A 91 -17.94 -0.24 8.56
N VAL A 92 -18.87 0.69 8.50
CA VAL A 92 -19.75 0.98 9.63
C VAL A 92 -20.86 -0.07 9.65
N LYS A 93 -20.79 -1.03 10.56
CA LYS A 93 -21.95 -1.85 10.90
C LYS A 93 -22.80 -1.07 11.91
N GLN A 94 -23.75 -0.31 11.44
CA GLN A 94 -24.83 0.21 12.29
C GLN A 94 -25.81 -0.92 12.56
N THR A 95 -25.62 -1.64 13.65
CA THR A 95 -26.67 -2.47 14.25
C THR A 95 -27.10 -1.75 15.53
N GLY A 96 -28.28 -1.11 15.45
CA GLY A 96 -29.12 -0.66 16.57
C GLY A 96 -28.41 -0.21 17.86
N GLY A 97 -28.08 1.07 18.00
CA GLY A 97 -27.94 1.72 19.31
C GLY A 97 -26.69 1.47 20.14
N LYS A 98 -25.70 0.67 19.72
CA LYS A 98 -24.40 0.53 20.39
C LYS A 98 -23.29 1.14 19.54
N PRO A 99 -22.30 1.90 20.13
CA PRO A 99 -21.16 2.37 19.38
C PRO A 99 -20.48 1.17 18.75
N GLY A 100 -20.55 1.10 17.42
CA GLY A 100 -20.10 -0.07 16.66
C GLY A 100 -18.61 -0.29 16.83
N ASN A 101 -18.23 -1.51 17.13
CA ASN A 101 -16.87 -2.00 16.94
C ASN A 101 -16.37 -1.55 15.56
N HIS A 102 -15.13 -1.02 15.50
CA HIS A 102 -14.51 -0.65 14.25
C HIS A 102 -14.59 -1.82 13.28
N GLY A 103 -15.50 -1.70 12.32
CA GLY A 103 -15.82 -2.75 11.38
C GLY A 103 -14.61 -3.08 10.48
N ALA A 104 -14.60 -4.29 9.92
CA ALA A 104 -13.62 -4.68 8.91
C ALA A 104 -13.56 -3.62 7.78
N LEU A 105 -12.44 -3.53 7.07
CA LEU A 105 -12.32 -2.66 5.90
C LEU A 105 -13.43 -2.98 4.88
N SER A 106 -13.96 -1.95 4.22
CA SER A 106 -15.07 -2.10 3.26
C SER A 106 -14.69 -2.99 2.08
N LYS A 107 -13.43 -2.95 1.67
CA LYS A 107 -12.86 -3.69 0.52
C LYS A 107 -13.59 -3.45 -0.81
N ARG A 108 -14.47 -2.48 -0.87
CA ARG A 108 -15.32 -2.13 -2.05
C ARG A 108 -14.56 -1.28 -3.05
N GLY A 109 -13.32 -1.17 -3.10
CA GLY A 109 -12.59 -0.33 -4.04
C GLY A 109 -11.58 -1.11 -4.85
N SER A 110 -10.61 -0.40 -5.44
CA SER A 110 -9.54 -1.02 -6.21
C SER A 110 -8.74 -2.00 -5.35
N ARG A 111 -8.77 -3.26 -5.78
CA ARG A 111 -7.99 -4.32 -5.14
C ARG A 111 -6.50 -4.12 -5.38
N THR A 112 -6.12 -3.69 -6.58
CA THR A 112 -4.73 -3.45 -6.98
C THR A 112 -4.11 -2.35 -6.13
N LEU A 113 -4.79 -1.21 -5.99
CA LEU A 113 -4.33 -0.10 -5.16
C LEU A 113 -4.19 -0.53 -3.70
N ARG A 114 -5.21 -1.19 -3.15
CA ARG A 114 -5.18 -1.66 -1.76
C ARG A 114 -4.04 -2.64 -1.51
N GLN A 115 -3.79 -3.57 -2.44
CA GLN A 115 -2.69 -4.52 -2.34
C GLN A 115 -1.33 -3.81 -2.41
N ALA A 116 -1.14 -2.87 -3.35
CA ALA A 116 0.09 -2.11 -3.45
C ALA A 116 0.37 -1.30 -2.18
N LEU A 117 -0.65 -0.66 -1.61
CA LEU A 117 -0.53 0.08 -0.36
C LEU A 117 -0.22 -0.82 0.84
N TYR A 118 -0.80 -2.01 0.91
CA TYR A 118 -0.51 -2.97 1.97
C TYR A 118 0.94 -3.47 1.90
N LEU A 119 1.43 -3.76 0.68
CA LEU A 119 2.83 -4.14 0.47
C LEU A 119 3.79 -2.98 0.76
N ALA A 120 3.41 -1.76 0.39
CA ALA A 120 4.15 -0.56 0.76
C ALA A 120 4.22 -0.40 2.28
N ALA A 121 3.10 -0.58 3.00
CA ALA A 121 3.07 -0.54 4.46
C ALA A 121 3.99 -1.60 5.08
N PHE A 122 4.01 -2.81 4.50
CA PHE A 122 4.92 -3.86 4.93
C PHE A 122 6.40 -3.52 4.67
N GLY A 123 6.72 -2.81 3.60
CA GLY A 123 8.07 -2.30 3.34
C GLY A 123 8.47 -1.16 4.28
N THR A 124 7.56 -0.20 4.50
CA THR A 124 7.86 1.04 5.21
C THR A 124 7.96 0.89 6.73
N PHE A 125 7.28 -0.11 7.36
CA PHE A 125 7.30 -0.25 8.81
C PHE A 125 8.69 -0.65 9.37
N HIS A 126 9.59 -1.13 8.52
CA HIS A 126 10.99 -1.38 8.88
C HIS A 126 11.88 -0.13 8.82
N HIS A 127 11.36 0.99 8.32
CA HIS A 127 12.07 2.24 8.08
C HIS A 127 11.45 3.40 8.89
N ALA A 128 11.19 4.51 8.23
CA ALA A 128 10.68 5.74 8.87
C ALA A 128 9.36 5.56 9.63
N PHE A 129 8.55 4.55 9.29
CA PHE A 129 7.27 4.28 9.95
C PHE A 129 7.40 3.37 11.18
N ARG A 130 8.61 2.94 11.55
CA ARG A 130 8.83 2.04 12.68
C ARG A 130 8.30 2.59 14.01
N PRO A 131 8.57 3.84 14.39
CA PRO A 131 8.06 4.38 15.65
C PRO A 131 6.53 4.37 15.72
N LEU A 132 5.88 4.72 14.60
CA LEU A 132 4.43 4.71 14.50
C LEU A 132 3.86 3.28 14.58
N TYR A 133 4.50 2.33 13.91
CA TYR A 133 4.13 0.92 13.98
C TYR A 133 4.20 0.40 15.42
N ASP A 134 5.31 0.64 16.12
CA ASP A 134 5.53 0.21 17.49
C ASP A 134 4.52 0.86 18.46
N ALA A 135 4.20 2.15 18.26
CA ALA A 135 3.19 2.84 19.06
C ALA A 135 1.80 2.16 18.96
N TYR A 136 1.38 1.75 17.76
CA TYR A 136 0.12 1.02 17.59
C TYR A 136 0.18 -0.40 18.16
N ARG A 137 1.32 -1.10 18.00
CA ARG A 137 1.51 -2.44 18.57
C ARG A 137 1.46 -2.42 20.09
N ASN A 138 2.08 -1.42 20.72
CA ASN A 138 2.06 -1.22 22.16
C ASN A 138 0.64 -0.91 22.70
N ARG A 139 -0.24 -0.38 21.86
CA ARG A 139 -1.68 -0.20 22.17
C ARG A 139 -2.49 -1.48 21.99
N GLY A 140 -1.86 -2.61 21.68
CA GLY A 140 -2.50 -3.92 21.55
C GLY A 140 -3.09 -4.25 20.18
N LEU A 141 -2.92 -3.39 19.15
CA LEU A 141 -3.45 -3.68 17.83
C LEU A 141 -2.71 -4.86 17.18
N ALA A 142 -3.43 -5.70 16.46
CA ALA A 142 -2.83 -6.80 15.71
C ALA A 142 -1.93 -6.27 14.56
N HIS A 143 -0.92 -7.04 14.17
CA HIS A 143 0.01 -6.67 13.10
C HIS A 143 -0.71 -6.25 11.81
N THR A 144 -1.70 -7.03 11.39
CA THR A 144 -2.48 -6.74 10.17
C THR A 144 -3.31 -5.46 10.27
N GLU A 145 -3.83 -5.14 11.45
CA GLU A 145 -4.56 -3.90 11.71
C GLU A 145 -3.64 -2.69 11.58
N VAL A 146 -2.44 -2.78 12.17
CA VAL A 146 -1.44 -1.71 12.05
C VAL A 146 -1.03 -1.51 10.60
N LEU A 147 -0.80 -2.58 9.83
CA LEU A 147 -0.49 -2.45 8.40
C LEU A 147 -1.63 -1.80 7.61
N CYS A 148 -2.89 -2.06 7.95
CA CYS A 148 -4.02 -1.37 7.34
C CYS A 148 -4.06 0.13 7.67
N ILE A 149 -3.72 0.50 8.91
CA ILE A 149 -3.59 1.90 9.32
C ILE A 149 -2.45 2.58 8.56
N LEU A 150 -1.29 1.93 8.48
CA LEU A 150 -0.14 2.45 7.74
C LEU A 150 -0.44 2.58 6.24
N SER A 151 -1.15 1.63 5.63
CA SER A 151 -1.60 1.70 4.24
C SER A 151 -2.40 2.96 3.97
N ARG A 152 -3.33 3.30 4.86
CA ARG A 152 -4.13 4.54 4.77
C ARG A 152 -3.26 5.79 4.95
N LYS A 153 -2.30 5.76 5.86
CA LYS A 153 -1.36 6.86 6.06
C LYS A 153 -0.46 7.06 4.84
N ILE A 154 0.09 5.99 4.27
CA ILE A 154 0.89 6.02 3.04
C ILE A 154 0.07 6.60 1.88
N LEU A 155 -1.18 6.20 1.73
CA LEU A 155 -2.06 6.74 0.69
C LEU A 155 -2.24 8.26 0.83
N ARG A 156 -2.49 8.76 2.05
CA ARG A 156 -2.59 10.21 2.32
C ARG A 156 -1.30 10.94 2.00
N ILE A 157 -0.16 10.38 2.38
CA ILE A 157 1.17 10.94 2.08
C ILE A 157 1.40 10.94 0.57
N ALA A 158 1.19 9.82 -0.13
CA ALA A 158 1.36 9.71 -1.57
C ALA A 158 0.57 10.79 -2.32
N VAL A 159 -0.71 10.96 -1.99
CA VAL A 159 -1.56 12.00 -2.58
C VAL A 159 -1.04 13.41 -2.28
N ALA A 160 -0.57 13.66 -1.06
CA ALA A 160 0.00 14.95 -0.68
C ALA A 160 1.29 15.26 -1.45
N LEU A 161 2.18 14.26 -1.61
CA LEU A 161 3.43 14.42 -2.36
C LEU A 161 3.16 14.69 -3.83
N LEU A 162 2.24 13.96 -4.45
CA LEU A 162 1.85 14.15 -5.85
C LEU A 162 1.21 15.54 -6.08
N LYS A 163 0.29 15.98 -5.22
CA LYS A 163 -0.35 17.28 -5.32
C LYS A 163 0.62 18.45 -5.11
N LYS A 164 1.53 18.30 -4.15
CA LYS A 164 2.51 19.36 -3.81
C LYS A 164 3.81 19.28 -4.63
N ARG A 165 3.99 18.21 -5.41
CA ARG A 165 5.22 17.90 -6.16
C ARG A 165 6.48 18.00 -5.28
N ARG A 166 6.44 17.35 -4.11
CA ARG A 166 7.52 17.38 -3.12
C ARG A 166 7.96 15.96 -2.78
N MET A 167 9.23 15.84 -2.40
CA MET A 167 9.79 14.58 -1.90
C MET A 167 9.28 14.31 -0.48
N PHE A 168 9.35 13.05 -0.05
CA PHE A 168 8.98 12.64 1.30
C PHE A 168 9.89 13.31 2.33
N ASP A 169 9.27 13.78 3.39
CA ASP A 169 9.93 14.32 4.57
C ASP A 169 9.35 13.58 5.80
N PRO A 170 10.18 13.03 6.71
CA PRO A 170 9.71 12.37 7.93
C PRO A 170 8.74 13.21 8.77
N ALA A 171 8.84 14.54 8.73
CA ALA A 171 7.91 15.45 9.38
C ALA A 171 6.44 15.28 8.93
N TYR A 172 6.18 14.61 7.80
CA TYR A 172 4.82 14.23 7.39
C TYR A 172 4.20 13.16 8.31
N LEU A 173 5.01 12.42 9.05
CA LEU A 173 4.50 11.38 9.94
C LEU A 173 3.84 11.97 11.20
N ASP A 174 4.29 13.15 11.62
CA ASP A 174 3.80 13.80 12.84
C ASP A 174 2.52 14.63 12.61
N ARG A 175 2.21 14.98 11.35
CA ARG A 175 1.12 15.89 10.98
C ARG A 175 -0.19 15.22 10.59
N THR A 176 -0.29 13.90 10.72
CA THR A 176 -1.48 13.12 10.34
C THR A 176 -1.88 12.19 11.50
#